data_cc34c54090d4c68459db0e3d66399473
#
_entry.id   cc34c54090d4c68459db0e3d66399473
#
_cell.length_a   1.000
_cell.length_b   1.000
_cell.length_c   1.000
_cell.angle_alpha   90.00
_cell.angle_beta   90.00
_cell.angle_gamma   90.00
#
_symmetry.space_group_name_H-M   'P 1'
#
loop_
_entity.id
_entity.type
_entity.pdbx_description
1 polymer ?
#
loop_
_entity_poly.entity_id
_entity_poly.type
_entity_poly.pdbx_seq_one_letter_code
_entity_poly.pdbx_strand_id
1 'polypeptide(L)'
;RKSFPISTSFSKFLDLDRCYSISRIPLENGKSLCLYNVHLSAYGADASVRDGQLAMLYEDMKADYKEGNYIICGGDFNHNMKQTVIENTDEWAQPFPRESLPEGFRLAIDSAKAEDIEHNSCRDAGEPYQEGQTQTYTLDGFIVSDNVGVNYYTNMDWRYELSDHDPVLMQFMLLKSE
;
A
#
# COMPACT_ATOMS: atom_id res chain seq x y z
N ARG A 1 -1.43 11.24 13.21
CA ARG A 1 -2.13 11.43 11.94
C ARG A 1 -1.57 12.64 11.23
N LYS A 2 -1.27 12.51 9.96
CA LYS A 2 -0.86 13.60 9.08
C LYS A 2 -1.78 13.64 7.86
N SER A 3 -2.27 14.84 7.50
CA SER A 3 -3.08 15.02 6.28
C SER A 3 -2.15 15.11 5.08
N PHE A 4 -2.56 14.49 4.00
CA PHE A 4 -1.90 14.67 2.71
C PHE A 4 -2.22 16.04 2.11
N PRO A 5 -1.37 16.56 1.22
CA PRO A 5 -1.69 17.74 0.44
C PRO A 5 -2.99 17.53 -0.34
N ILE A 6 -3.84 18.53 -0.35
CA ILE A 6 -5.09 18.53 -1.11
C ILE A 6 -4.77 19.03 -2.51
N SER A 7 -5.40 18.40 -3.53
CA SER A 7 -5.34 18.91 -4.90
C SER A 7 -5.81 20.36 -4.98
N THR A 8 -5.11 21.19 -5.73
CA THR A 8 -5.48 22.60 -6.01
C THR A 8 -6.48 22.75 -7.15
N SER A 9 -6.76 21.66 -7.88
CA SER A 9 -7.68 21.65 -9.01
C SER A 9 -9.16 21.65 -8.57
N PHE A 10 -10.07 21.91 -9.51
CA PHE A 10 -11.51 21.86 -9.24
C PHE A 10 -11.98 20.47 -8.78
N SER A 11 -11.25 19.41 -9.14
CA SER A 11 -11.49 18.04 -8.72
C SER A 11 -11.40 17.82 -7.20
N LYS A 12 -10.75 18.74 -6.45
CA LYS A 12 -10.68 18.68 -4.97
C LYS A 12 -12.05 18.62 -4.27
N PHE A 13 -13.09 19.10 -4.93
CA PHE A 13 -14.46 19.05 -4.37
C PHE A 13 -15.09 17.67 -4.50
N LEU A 14 -14.50 16.79 -5.29
CA LEU A 14 -14.98 15.42 -5.55
C LEU A 14 -14.07 14.38 -4.90
N ASP A 15 -12.88 14.76 -4.44
CA ASP A 15 -11.94 13.87 -3.75
C ASP A 15 -12.06 14.04 -2.22
N LEU A 16 -11.79 12.95 -1.50
CA LEU A 16 -11.79 12.93 -0.05
C LEU A 16 -10.46 13.46 0.49
N ASP A 17 -10.51 14.16 1.63
CA ASP A 17 -9.31 14.53 2.37
C ASP A 17 -8.59 13.27 2.86
N ARG A 18 -7.45 12.98 2.26
CA ARG A 18 -6.64 11.80 2.56
C ARG A 18 -5.64 12.10 3.67
N CYS A 19 -5.32 11.07 4.43
CA CYS A 19 -4.31 11.15 5.48
C CYS A 19 -3.69 9.78 5.72
N TYR A 20 -2.58 9.75 6.44
CA TYR A 20 -2.04 8.54 7.03
C TYR A 20 -1.91 8.67 8.55
N SER A 21 -1.91 7.56 9.23
CA SER A 21 -1.65 7.49 10.67
C SER A 21 -0.36 6.73 10.94
N ILE A 22 0.29 7.05 12.05
CA ILE A 22 1.51 6.39 12.50
C ILE A 22 1.30 5.94 13.93
N SER A 23 1.49 4.65 14.19
CA SER A 23 1.54 4.07 15.53
C SER A 23 2.96 3.59 15.80
N ARG A 24 3.59 4.10 16.87
CA ARG A 24 4.94 3.68 17.28
C ARG A 24 4.83 2.78 18.50
N ILE A 25 5.25 1.54 18.35
CA ILE A 25 5.23 0.52 19.38
C ILE A 25 6.66 0.35 19.88
N PRO A 26 6.96 0.75 21.13
CA PRO A 26 8.31 0.62 21.69
C PRO A 26 8.69 -0.84 21.86
N LEU A 27 9.96 -1.18 21.58
CA LEU A 27 10.53 -2.51 21.68
C LEU A 27 11.61 -2.56 22.78
N GLU A 28 11.89 -3.75 23.28
CA GLU A 28 12.89 -3.96 24.36
C GLU A 28 14.31 -3.52 23.96
N ASN A 29 14.62 -3.52 22.66
CA ASN A 29 15.93 -3.07 22.13
C ASN A 29 16.07 -1.54 22.06
N GLY A 30 15.11 -0.78 22.58
CA GLY A 30 15.09 0.68 22.56
C GLY A 30 14.69 1.29 21.22
N LYS A 31 14.30 0.49 20.24
CA LYS A 31 13.74 0.91 18.96
C LYS A 31 12.20 0.83 18.98
N SER A 32 11.57 1.23 17.91
CA SER A 32 10.13 1.12 17.75
C SER A 32 9.76 0.35 16.49
N LEU A 33 8.65 -0.37 16.55
CA LEU A 33 7.92 -0.78 15.36
C LEU A 33 6.97 0.35 14.98
N CYS A 34 7.21 0.97 13.83
CA CYS A 34 6.41 2.07 13.30
C CYS A 34 5.42 1.51 12.28
N LEU A 35 4.14 1.51 12.63
CA LEU A 35 3.05 1.09 11.76
C LEU A 35 2.41 2.32 11.12
N TYR A 36 2.56 2.44 9.83
CA TYR A 36 1.91 3.42 8.99
C TYR A 36 0.65 2.80 8.39
N ASN A 37 -0.48 3.51 8.47
CA ASN A 37 -1.72 3.11 7.81
C ASN A 37 -2.12 4.20 6.84
N VAL A 38 -2.32 3.83 5.57
CA VAL A 38 -2.49 4.75 4.44
C VAL A 38 -3.71 4.37 3.61
N HIS A 39 -4.37 5.38 3.04
CA HIS A 39 -5.29 5.24 1.93
C HIS A 39 -5.03 6.40 0.96
N LEU A 40 -4.37 6.13 -0.15
CA LEU A 40 -4.02 7.13 -1.16
C LEU A 40 -5.24 7.53 -2.00
N SER A 41 -5.13 8.64 -2.72
CA SER A 41 -6.19 9.09 -3.63
C SER A 41 -6.44 8.09 -4.74
N ALA A 42 -7.73 7.78 -4.97
CA ALA A 42 -8.18 6.81 -5.97
C ALA A 42 -8.26 7.41 -7.37
N TYR A 43 -8.68 8.66 -7.47
CA TYR A 43 -9.12 9.28 -8.71
C TYR A 43 -8.25 10.46 -9.11
N GLY A 44 -8.08 10.60 -10.42
CA GLY A 44 -7.48 11.75 -11.06
C GLY A 44 -6.48 11.33 -12.12
N ALA A 45 -6.65 11.88 -13.33
CA ALA A 45 -5.67 11.76 -14.40
C ALA A 45 -4.31 12.38 -14.03
N ASP A 46 -4.24 13.05 -12.87
CA ASP A 46 -3.03 13.70 -12.40
C ASP A 46 -2.31 12.79 -11.37
N ALA A 47 -1.40 11.98 -11.88
CA ALA A 47 -0.52 11.14 -11.06
C ALA A 47 0.26 11.96 -10.01
N SER A 48 0.44 13.27 -10.24
CA SER A 48 1.21 14.16 -9.38
C SER A 48 0.68 14.23 -7.95
N VAL A 49 -0.63 14.04 -7.74
CA VAL A 49 -1.23 14.02 -6.39
C VAL A 49 -0.76 12.79 -5.62
N ARG A 50 -0.82 11.60 -6.22
CA ARG A 50 -0.36 10.37 -5.59
C ARG A 50 1.15 10.37 -5.38
N ASP A 51 1.91 10.87 -6.35
CA ASP A 51 3.36 11.03 -6.23
C ASP A 51 3.71 11.95 -5.06
N GLY A 52 3.00 13.06 -4.90
CA GLY A 52 3.15 13.97 -3.77
C GLY A 52 2.78 13.32 -2.42
N GLN A 53 1.74 12.46 -2.41
CA GLN A 53 1.35 11.70 -1.22
C GLN A 53 2.41 10.66 -0.84
N LEU A 54 2.91 9.90 -1.83
CA LEU A 54 4.00 8.93 -1.62
C LEU A 54 5.28 9.63 -1.15
N ALA A 55 5.67 10.75 -1.77
CA ALA A 55 6.86 11.50 -1.37
C ALA A 55 6.79 11.94 0.10
N MET A 56 5.66 12.48 0.55
CA MET A 56 5.45 12.88 1.95
C MET A 56 5.51 11.69 2.91
N LEU A 57 4.89 10.57 2.52
CA LEU A 57 4.91 9.32 3.30
C LEU A 57 6.34 8.79 3.44
N TYR A 58 7.10 8.76 2.34
CA TYR A 58 8.47 8.27 2.31
C TYR A 58 9.42 9.13 3.15
N GLU A 59 9.23 10.43 3.22
CA GLU A 59 10.05 11.30 4.08
C GLU A 59 9.92 10.90 5.55
N ASP A 60 8.70 10.65 6.04
CA ASP A 60 8.50 10.22 7.42
C ASP A 60 9.02 8.78 7.65
N MET A 61 8.77 7.87 6.71
CA MET A 61 9.24 6.49 6.81
C MET A 61 10.78 6.44 6.84
N LYS A 62 11.46 7.21 5.98
CA LYS A 62 12.94 7.32 5.98
C LYS A 62 13.45 7.90 7.28
N ALA A 63 12.79 8.93 7.83
CA ALA A 63 13.19 9.53 9.09
C ALA A 63 13.14 8.53 10.26
N ASP A 64 12.02 7.80 10.39
CA ASP A 64 11.90 6.77 11.41
C ASP A 64 12.90 5.60 11.18
N TYR A 65 13.11 5.18 9.93
CA TYR A 65 14.05 4.11 9.58
C TYR A 65 15.51 4.50 9.89
N LYS A 66 15.91 5.73 9.61
CA LYS A 66 17.25 6.26 9.91
C LYS A 66 17.58 6.21 11.40
N GLU A 67 16.58 6.28 12.26
CA GLU A 67 16.74 6.10 13.71
C GLU A 67 16.89 4.62 14.11
N GLY A 68 16.87 3.69 13.16
CA GLY A 68 16.97 2.26 13.37
C GLY A 68 15.65 1.59 13.75
N ASN A 69 14.52 2.27 13.54
CA ASN A 69 13.20 1.70 13.77
C ASN A 69 12.83 0.72 12.64
N TYR A 70 11.85 -0.12 12.92
CA TYR A 70 11.27 -1.07 11.98
C TYR A 70 10.02 -0.45 11.36
N ILE A 71 9.92 -0.45 10.04
CA ILE A 71 8.83 0.23 9.34
C ILE A 71 7.95 -0.76 8.61
N ILE A 72 6.65 -0.68 8.86
CA ILE A 72 5.61 -1.35 8.10
C ILE A 72 4.58 -0.28 7.72
N CYS A 73 4.35 -0.10 6.43
CA CYS A 73 3.28 0.75 5.93
C CYS A 73 2.28 -0.13 5.19
N GLY A 74 1.04 -0.17 5.65
CA GLY A 74 -0.03 -0.97 5.06
C GLY A 74 -1.26 -0.13 4.75
N GLY A 75 -2.05 -0.59 3.79
CA GLY A 75 -3.32 0.00 3.42
C GLY A 75 -3.61 -0.08 1.93
N ASP A 76 -4.55 0.76 1.50
CA ASP A 76 -4.92 0.93 0.09
C ASP A 76 -4.03 2.00 -0.57
N PHE A 77 -3.18 1.55 -1.50
CA PHE A 77 -2.28 2.42 -2.25
C PHE A 77 -2.89 2.96 -3.53
N ASN A 78 -4.07 2.48 -3.93
CA ASN A 78 -4.71 2.80 -5.21
C ASN A 78 -3.78 2.65 -6.43
N HIS A 79 -2.84 1.71 -6.32
CA HIS A 79 -1.94 1.26 -7.37
C HIS A 79 -1.95 -0.26 -7.42
N ASN A 80 -1.88 -0.83 -8.62
CA ASN A 80 -1.78 -2.27 -8.76
C ASN A 80 -0.42 -2.78 -8.27
N MET A 81 -0.42 -3.45 -7.12
CA MET A 81 0.78 -3.94 -6.44
C MET A 81 1.41 -5.15 -7.14
N LYS A 82 0.63 -5.89 -7.95
CA LYS A 82 1.09 -7.10 -8.67
C LYS A 82 1.75 -6.75 -10.00
N GLN A 83 1.23 -5.74 -10.69
CA GLN A 83 1.72 -5.33 -12.00
C GLN A 83 3.07 -4.61 -11.91
N THR A 84 3.95 -4.90 -12.84
CA THR A 84 5.27 -4.27 -12.94
C THR A 84 5.42 -3.42 -14.22
N VAL A 85 4.48 -3.57 -15.16
CA VAL A 85 4.50 -2.89 -16.47
C VAL A 85 3.12 -2.29 -16.73
N ILE A 86 3.09 -1.12 -17.33
CA ILE A 86 1.87 -0.50 -17.84
C ILE A 86 1.50 -1.21 -19.14
N GLU A 87 0.46 -2.04 -19.07
CA GLU A 87 -0.05 -2.78 -20.23
C GLU A 87 -1.12 -1.95 -20.98
N ASN A 88 -1.92 -1.20 -20.22
CA ASN A 88 -2.96 -0.34 -20.75
C ASN A 88 -3.02 0.97 -19.94
N THR A 89 -2.86 2.11 -20.60
CA THR A 89 -2.91 3.44 -19.99
C THR A 89 -4.31 3.86 -19.56
N ASP A 90 -5.34 3.19 -20.06
CA ASP A 90 -6.73 3.49 -19.72
C ASP A 90 -7.22 2.74 -18.48
N GLU A 91 -6.39 1.85 -17.92
CA GLU A 91 -6.69 1.21 -16.65
C GLU A 91 -6.63 2.22 -15.50
N TRP A 92 -7.66 2.21 -14.67
CA TRP A 92 -7.75 3.11 -13.52
C TRP A 92 -6.72 2.79 -12.42
N ALA A 93 -6.29 1.53 -12.29
CA ALA A 93 -5.27 1.08 -11.35
C ALA A 93 -3.94 0.87 -12.08
N GLN A 94 -3.13 1.91 -12.17
CA GLN A 94 -1.78 1.81 -12.73
C GLN A 94 -0.83 1.03 -11.80
N PRO A 95 0.22 0.40 -12.31
CA PRO A 95 1.23 -0.27 -11.51
C PRO A 95 1.79 0.62 -10.41
N PHE A 96 2.11 0.02 -9.26
CA PHE A 96 2.81 0.73 -8.19
C PHE A 96 4.20 1.20 -8.70
N PRO A 97 4.58 2.49 -8.50
CA PRO A 97 5.85 3.02 -8.97
C PRO A 97 7.02 2.51 -8.12
N ARG A 98 7.44 1.26 -8.33
CA ARG A 98 8.47 0.55 -7.53
C ARG A 98 9.80 1.28 -7.47
N GLU A 99 10.15 1.98 -8.56
CA GLU A 99 11.37 2.80 -8.67
C GLU A 99 11.37 4.04 -7.77
N SER A 100 10.19 4.44 -7.26
CA SER A 100 10.07 5.55 -6.31
C SER A 100 10.33 5.13 -4.87
N LEU A 101 10.38 3.81 -4.58
CA LEU A 101 10.65 3.33 -3.23
C LEU A 101 12.03 3.81 -2.75
N PRO A 102 12.12 4.33 -1.52
CA PRO A 102 13.42 4.70 -0.96
C PRO A 102 14.33 3.48 -0.79
N GLU A 103 15.64 3.71 -0.80
CA GLU A 103 16.61 2.68 -0.44
C GLU A 103 16.31 2.08 0.93
N GLY A 104 16.42 0.76 1.05
CA GLY A 104 16.07 0.02 2.27
C GLY A 104 14.59 -0.30 2.42
N PHE A 105 13.76 -0.02 1.39
CA PHE A 105 12.33 -0.37 1.40
C PHE A 105 11.94 -1.25 0.22
N ARG A 106 10.95 -2.10 0.42
CA ARG A 106 10.42 -2.98 -0.62
C ARG A 106 8.93 -3.26 -0.42
N LEU A 107 8.26 -3.73 -1.46
CA LEU A 107 6.91 -4.26 -1.34
C LEU A 107 6.94 -5.66 -0.72
N ALA A 108 6.10 -5.90 0.27
CA ALA A 108 6.01 -7.21 0.91
C ALA A 108 5.50 -8.29 -0.04
N ILE A 109 4.64 -7.94 -0.99
CA ILE A 109 4.09 -8.84 -2.01
C ILE A 109 5.19 -9.51 -2.86
N ASP A 110 6.36 -8.89 -3.02
CA ASP A 110 7.48 -9.47 -3.76
C ASP A 110 8.08 -10.71 -3.09
N SER A 111 7.72 -10.95 -1.82
CA SER A 111 8.09 -12.15 -1.07
C SER A 111 6.99 -13.24 -1.10
N ALA A 112 5.84 -12.96 -1.72
CA ALA A 112 4.73 -13.89 -1.78
C ALA A 112 4.97 -15.00 -2.81
N LYS A 113 4.35 -16.15 -2.59
CA LYS A 113 4.23 -17.17 -3.62
C LYS A 113 3.08 -16.82 -4.58
N ALA A 114 3.19 -17.25 -5.83
CA ALA A 114 2.17 -16.96 -6.84
C ALA A 114 0.77 -17.42 -6.42
N GLU A 115 0.67 -18.61 -5.85
CA GLU A 115 -0.59 -19.19 -5.39
C GLU A 115 -1.23 -18.41 -4.23
N ASP A 116 -0.44 -17.75 -3.40
CA ASP A 116 -0.94 -16.96 -2.26
C ASP A 116 -1.51 -15.60 -2.67
N ILE A 117 -1.25 -15.17 -3.90
CA ILE A 117 -1.70 -13.89 -4.44
C ILE A 117 -2.52 -14.02 -5.73
N GLU A 118 -3.06 -15.20 -6.04
CA GLU A 118 -3.95 -15.39 -7.19
C GLU A 118 -5.17 -14.49 -7.08
N HIS A 119 -5.81 -14.47 -5.91
CA HIS A 119 -6.92 -13.56 -5.62
C HIS A 119 -6.44 -12.09 -5.59
N ASN A 120 -7.27 -11.17 -6.08
CA ASN A 120 -7.02 -9.73 -6.02
C ASN A 120 -7.69 -9.13 -4.78
N SER A 121 -7.13 -8.06 -4.24
CA SER A 121 -7.64 -7.47 -2.99
C SER A 121 -8.83 -6.52 -3.18
N CYS A 122 -9.09 -6.06 -4.40
CA CYS A 122 -10.16 -5.10 -4.69
C CYS A 122 -10.88 -5.45 -5.98
N ARG A 123 -12.19 -5.23 -6.00
CA ARG A 123 -13.05 -5.32 -7.18
C ARG A 123 -13.62 -3.97 -7.60
N ASP A 124 -14.04 -3.87 -8.85
CA ASP A 124 -14.87 -2.75 -9.27
C ASP A 124 -16.17 -2.75 -8.44
N ALA A 125 -16.47 -1.59 -7.83
CA ALA A 125 -17.62 -1.38 -6.95
C ALA A 125 -18.91 -0.99 -7.71
N GLY A 126 -18.85 -0.77 -9.03
CA GLY A 126 -19.98 -0.31 -9.84
C GLY A 126 -21.15 -1.29 -9.90
N GLU A 127 -20.86 -2.59 -9.85
CA GLU A 127 -21.85 -3.66 -9.90
C GLU A 127 -21.55 -4.75 -8.87
N PRO A 128 -22.54 -5.61 -8.51
CA PRO A 128 -22.28 -6.78 -7.68
C PRO A 128 -21.20 -7.68 -8.28
N TYR A 129 -20.35 -8.25 -7.42
CA TYR A 129 -19.28 -9.15 -7.87
C TYR A 129 -19.81 -10.35 -8.64
N GLN A 130 -19.23 -10.60 -9.80
CA GLN A 130 -19.47 -11.77 -10.63
C GLN A 130 -18.13 -12.38 -11.03
N GLU A 131 -17.88 -13.61 -10.57
CA GLU A 131 -16.63 -14.32 -10.81
C GLU A 131 -16.34 -14.42 -12.32
N GLY A 132 -15.11 -14.06 -12.71
CA GLY A 132 -14.66 -14.07 -14.11
C GLY A 132 -15.22 -12.94 -14.98
N GLN A 133 -16.05 -12.04 -14.44
CA GLN A 133 -16.62 -10.91 -15.18
C GLN A 133 -16.24 -9.57 -14.56
N THR A 134 -16.33 -9.45 -13.22
CA THR A 134 -15.98 -8.22 -12.52
C THR A 134 -14.47 -7.98 -12.57
N GLN A 135 -14.07 -6.79 -12.96
CA GLN A 135 -12.66 -6.38 -12.96
C GLN A 135 -12.13 -6.30 -11.52
N THR A 136 -10.94 -6.82 -11.31
CA THR A 136 -10.32 -6.87 -9.99
C THR A 136 -8.84 -6.47 -10.06
N TYR A 137 -8.33 -5.87 -8.97
CA TYR A 137 -6.93 -5.46 -8.82
C TYR A 137 -6.42 -5.75 -7.40
N THR A 138 -5.12 -5.86 -7.24
CA THR A 138 -4.49 -5.86 -5.92
C THR A 138 -4.01 -4.45 -5.59
N LEU A 139 -4.84 -3.69 -4.87
CA LEU A 139 -4.58 -2.29 -4.48
C LEU A 139 -4.05 -2.17 -3.06
N ASP A 140 -4.32 -3.16 -2.24
CA ASP A 140 -3.94 -3.24 -0.84
C ASP A 140 -2.65 -4.03 -0.69
N GLY A 141 -1.83 -3.63 0.29
CA GLY A 141 -0.58 -4.33 0.56
C GLY A 141 0.27 -3.65 1.61
N PHE A 142 1.56 -3.99 1.60
CA PHE A 142 2.51 -3.45 2.57
C PHE A 142 3.83 -3.05 1.91
N ILE A 143 4.37 -1.89 2.33
CA ILE A 143 5.77 -1.51 2.18
C ILE A 143 6.46 -1.81 3.49
N VAL A 144 7.61 -2.45 3.44
CA VAL A 144 8.41 -2.80 4.63
C VAL A 144 9.85 -2.34 4.47
N SER A 145 10.47 -1.97 5.59
CA SER A 145 11.93 -1.74 5.62
C SER A 145 12.70 -3.06 5.58
N ASP A 146 13.96 -3.03 5.17
CA ASP A 146 14.80 -4.22 4.99
C ASP A 146 15.08 -4.98 6.30
N ASN A 147 15.00 -4.28 7.45
CA ASN A 147 15.07 -4.89 8.78
C ASN A 147 13.77 -5.58 9.24
N VAL A 148 12.75 -5.63 8.36
CA VAL A 148 11.51 -6.42 8.56
C VAL A 148 11.52 -7.61 7.59
N GLY A 149 11.61 -8.82 8.13
CA GLY A 149 11.48 -10.06 7.35
C GLY A 149 10.01 -10.40 7.11
N VAL A 150 9.65 -10.72 5.88
CA VAL A 150 8.30 -11.20 5.53
C VAL A 150 8.34 -12.72 5.46
N ASN A 151 7.59 -13.39 6.35
CA ASN A 151 7.53 -14.84 6.44
C ASN A 151 6.39 -15.43 5.60
N TYR A 152 5.30 -14.71 5.50
CA TYR A 152 4.13 -15.10 4.73
C TYR A 152 3.37 -13.85 4.27
N TYR A 153 2.78 -13.92 3.09
CA TYR A 153 1.92 -12.87 2.52
C TYR A 153 0.83 -13.53 1.68
N THR A 154 -0.41 -13.10 1.83
CA THR A 154 -1.52 -13.59 1.00
C THR A 154 -2.61 -12.53 0.84
N ASN A 155 -3.25 -12.54 -0.32
CA ASN A 155 -4.54 -11.90 -0.52
C ASN A 155 -5.63 -12.94 -0.17
N MET A 156 -6.42 -12.65 0.86
CA MET A 156 -7.47 -13.57 1.33
C MET A 156 -8.66 -13.54 0.36
N ASP A 157 -9.14 -14.69 -0.04
CA ASP A 157 -10.34 -14.79 -0.88
C ASP A 157 -11.59 -14.92 -0.01
N TRP A 158 -12.27 -13.82 0.21
CA TRP A 158 -13.59 -13.76 0.84
C TRP A 158 -14.69 -13.46 -0.17
N ARG A 159 -14.38 -13.56 -1.47
CA ARG A 159 -15.33 -13.37 -2.59
C ARG A 159 -16.01 -12.00 -2.57
N TYR A 160 -15.39 -11.03 -1.92
CA TYR A 160 -15.92 -9.66 -1.74
C TYR A 160 -17.34 -9.62 -1.16
N GLU A 161 -17.67 -10.58 -0.27
CA GLU A 161 -19.02 -10.68 0.31
C GLU A 161 -19.37 -9.52 1.24
N LEU A 162 -18.37 -8.94 1.91
CA LEU A 162 -18.58 -7.93 2.95
C LEU A 162 -18.15 -6.53 2.52
N SER A 163 -17.34 -6.41 1.49
CA SER A 163 -16.75 -5.17 1.01
C SER A 163 -16.35 -5.33 -0.46
N ASP A 164 -16.03 -4.22 -1.14
CA ASP A 164 -15.33 -4.21 -2.42
C ASP A 164 -13.82 -4.49 -2.28
N HIS A 165 -13.32 -4.56 -1.05
CA HIS A 165 -11.97 -5.00 -0.72
C HIS A 165 -11.98 -6.25 0.14
N ASP A 166 -11.12 -7.21 -0.20
CA ASP A 166 -10.81 -8.38 0.60
C ASP A 166 -9.49 -8.18 1.38
N PRO A 167 -9.34 -8.79 2.57
CA PRO A 167 -8.18 -8.56 3.40
C PRO A 167 -6.87 -9.06 2.80
N VAL A 168 -5.79 -8.31 3.05
CA VAL A 168 -4.43 -8.74 2.80
C VAL A 168 -3.74 -9.04 4.13
N LEU A 169 -3.11 -10.21 4.23
CA LEU A 169 -2.45 -10.66 5.45
C LEU A 169 -0.95 -10.82 5.23
N MET A 170 -0.17 -10.33 6.19
CA MET A 170 1.28 -10.50 6.23
C MET A 170 1.70 -11.02 7.61
N GLN A 171 2.54 -12.06 7.63
CA GLN A 171 3.30 -12.46 8.81
C GLN A 171 4.74 -11.98 8.65
N PHE A 172 5.28 -11.38 9.69
CA PHE A 172 6.62 -10.79 9.65
C PHE A 172 7.43 -11.09 10.90
N MET A 173 8.73 -10.87 10.80
CA MET A 173 9.66 -10.87 11.93
C MET A 173 10.52 -9.61 11.91
N LEU A 174 10.93 -9.14 13.07
CA LEU A 174 11.90 -8.06 13.20
C LEU A 174 13.30 -8.65 13.19
N LEU A 175 14.09 -8.25 12.20
CA LEU A 175 15.46 -8.72 12.06
C LEU A 175 16.37 -7.91 13.01
N LYS A 176 17.38 -8.55 13.59
CA LYS A 176 18.36 -7.81 14.38
C LYS A 176 19.19 -6.91 13.46
N SER A 177 19.32 -5.64 13.83
CA SER A 177 20.34 -4.78 13.24
C SER A 177 21.71 -5.33 13.67
N GLU A 178 22.57 -5.57 12.71
CA GLU A 178 23.97 -5.91 12.99
C GLU A 178 24.72 -4.70 13.58
#